data_c1d2b16389ac1cc925ae9405d03a07f0
#
_entry.id   c1d2b16389ac1cc925ae9405d03a07f0
#
_cell.length_a   1.000
_cell.length_b   1.000
_cell.length_c   1.000
_cell.angle_alpha   90.00
_cell.angle_beta   90.00
_cell.angle_gamma   90.00
#
_symmetry.space_group_name_H-M   'P 1'
#
loop_
_entity.id
_entity.type
_entity.pdbx_description
1 polymer ?
#
loop_
_entity_poly.entity_id
_entity_poly.type
_entity_poly.pdbx_seq_one_letter_code
_entity_poly.pdbx_strand_id
1 'polypeptide(L)'
;MTGRRRTRSTFLPRLLRFTGSTRAAVLSAGALAGCASLLAGCGVVPGATGGSGGGPVVVMTWAPEGTGATNKPGMPAFALAYARWVNANGGIGGRKLTVLTCNDHNTAVDAAKCARRAVKEGAVAVVGSYSQHSDSFLPHLEGAGIPYIGGYGVTNAEFTSPLSYPVNGGQPALLAGLGKELAGNCGPVALVRPDTIAGDALPPMLDAGLTTGGHDSAEDQRAPEDSAEYSAQAEKALKEATGDQEEKGCVIPALGDRTATFMDSFRRTRDDYADVRTATVLGSVDQTVVDSTGGASSAFEGAYVTGWYPVASDPRWDGMKKVISESAFSDTRIDAADTGVQTTWIAYAVLRAVVESLGDGEVSATTVRGALDDGLRIDTGELTPALRWQFSDKLASIGLPRLVNAHVTLQTVRRGRLVAAKPGFVDVTRTMEKAEVD
;
A
#
# COMPACT_ATOMS: atom_id res chain seq x y z
N MET A 1 30.75 -40.25 -39.41
CA MET A 1 30.75 -41.73 -39.19
C MET A 1 29.74 -42.00 -38.09
N THR A 2 28.67 -42.64 -38.49
CA THR A 2 27.86 -43.68 -37.85
C THR A 2 27.29 -43.36 -36.47
N GLY A 3 26.00 -43.41 -36.17
CA GLY A 3 24.82 -43.94 -36.85
C GLY A 3 23.74 -44.25 -35.81
N ARG A 4 22.53 -43.86 -36.15
CA ARG A 4 21.20 -44.45 -35.87
C ARG A 4 20.97 -45.31 -34.59
N ARG A 5 19.87 -45.05 -33.85
CA ARG A 5 18.60 -45.79 -34.06
C ARG A 5 17.42 -45.18 -33.27
N ARG A 6 16.33 -45.06 -34.02
CA ARG A 6 14.93 -44.86 -33.55
C ARG A 6 14.39 -46.19 -33.01
N THR A 7 13.53 -46.15 -32.02
CA THR A 7 12.46 -47.14 -31.90
C THR A 7 11.11 -46.41 -31.52
N ARG A 8 10.18 -46.48 -32.44
CA ARG A 8 8.75 -46.25 -32.23
C ARG A 8 8.15 -47.50 -31.61
N SER A 9 7.21 -47.35 -30.69
CA SER A 9 6.24 -48.41 -30.37
C SER A 9 4.86 -47.78 -30.25
N THR A 10 4.06 -48.09 -31.24
CA THR A 10 2.61 -47.93 -31.33
C THR A 10 1.92 -49.10 -30.64
N PHE A 11 0.92 -48.86 -29.83
CA PHE A 11 -0.18 -49.85 -29.67
C PHE A 11 -1.51 -49.11 -29.45
N LEU A 12 -2.45 -49.42 -30.30
CA LEU A 12 -3.85 -49.04 -30.36
C LEU A 12 -4.72 -50.17 -29.68
N PRO A 13 -6.05 -50.12 -29.72
CA PRO A 13 -6.92 -50.05 -28.53
C PRO A 13 -7.70 -51.35 -28.30
N ARG A 14 -8.40 -51.47 -27.19
CA ARG A 14 -9.42 -52.53 -27.01
C ARG A 14 -10.74 -51.90 -26.56
N LEU A 15 -11.66 -51.90 -27.53
CA LEU A 15 -13.11 -51.86 -27.37
C LEU A 15 -13.58 -53.12 -26.64
N LEU A 16 -14.44 -52.98 -25.67
CA LEU A 16 -15.36 -54.02 -25.25
C LEU A 16 -16.76 -53.42 -25.03
N ARG A 17 -17.64 -53.71 -25.98
CA ARG A 17 -19.10 -53.61 -25.87
C ARG A 17 -19.59 -54.75 -25.01
N PHE A 18 -20.54 -54.50 -24.13
CA PHE A 18 -21.59 -55.50 -23.82
C PHE A 18 -22.95 -54.82 -23.68
N THR A 19 -23.85 -55.45 -24.31
CA THR A 19 -25.24 -55.18 -24.63
C THR A 19 -26.21 -55.61 -23.51
N GLY A 20 -27.28 -54.84 -23.32
CA GLY A 20 -28.65 -55.32 -23.28
C GLY A 20 -29.22 -55.79 -21.95
N SER A 21 -30.28 -55.23 -21.45
CA SER A 21 -31.64 -55.67 -21.81
C SER A 21 -32.70 -54.98 -20.95
N THR A 22 -33.71 -54.59 -21.66
CA THR A 22 -35.08 -54.17 -21.34
C THR A 22 -35.85 -55.01 -20.29
N ARG A 23 -36.78 -54.38 -19.57
CA ARG A 23 -38.22 -54.68 -19.37
C ARG A 23 -38.76 -53.91 -18.17
N ALA A 24 -39.61 -52.99 -18.34
CA ALA A 24 -41.06 -52.99 -18.52
C ALA A 24 -41.85 -52.79 -17.23
N ALA A 25 -42.42 -51.62 -17.13
CA ALA A 25 -43.77 -51.24 -16.76
C ALA A 25 -44.53 -51.99 -15.63
N VAL A 26 -45.12 -51.21 -14.72
CA VAL A 26 -46.63 -51.25 -14.50
C VAL A 26 -47.04 -49.96 -13.77
N LEU A 27 -48.11 -49.40 -14.31
CA LEU A 27 -48.94 -48.30 -13.83
C LEU A 27 -49.68 -48.65 -12.53
N SER A 28 -49.88 -47.66 -11.66
CA SER A 28 -51.19 -47.53 -11.00
C SER A 28 -51.43 -46.10 -10.56
N ALA A 29 -52.50 -45.57 -11.04
CA ALA A 29 -53.11 -44.30 -10.70
C ALA A 29 -53.82 -44.37 -9.35
N GLY A 30 -53.82 -43.28 -8.59
CA GLY A 30 -54.67 -43.09 -7.44
C GLY A 30 -54.74 -41.60 -7.09
N ALA A 31 -55.80 -40.97 -7.58
CA ALA A 31 -56.19 -39.61 -7.24
C ALA A 31 -56.89 -39.58 -5.88
N LEU A 32 -56.74 -38.47 -5.16
CA LEU A 32 -57.80 -37.63 -4.57
C LEU A 32 -57.27 -36.77 -3.40
N ALA A 33 -57.30 -35.49 -3.63
CA ALA A 33 -57.93 -34.41 -2.86
C ALA A 33 -57.77 -34.39 -1.34
N GLY A 34 -57.26 -33.28 -0.83
CA GLY A 34 -57.47 -32.90 0.57
C GLY A 34 -56.68 -31.69 1.03
N CYS A 35 -57.30 -30.53 0.93
CA CYS A 35 -57.25 -29.38 1.84
C CYS A 35 -55.95 -28.66 2.17
N ALA A 36 -55.95 -27.43 1.73
CA ALA A 36 -55.18 -26.30 2.21
C ALA A 36 -55.13 -26.19 3.74
N SER A 37 -53.94 -25.96 4.25
CA SER A 37 -53.73 -25.32 5.56
C SER A 37 -52.53 -24.43 5.45
N LEU A 38 -52.77 -23.18 5.15
CA LEU A 38 -51.82 -22.06 5.35
C LEU A 38 -51.64 -21.89 6.87
N LEU A 39 -50.52 -22.34 7.40
CA LEU A 39 -50.04 -21.88 8.69
C LEU A 39 -48.71 -21.13 8.41
N ALA A 40 -48.86 -19.81 8.32
CA ALA A 40 -47.79 -18.88 8.49
C ALA A 40 -47.16 -19.04 9.87
N GLY A 41 -46.12 -19.88 9.97
CA GLY A 41 -45.26 -19.98 11.12
C GLY A 41 -44.26 -18.86 11.10
N CYS A 42 -44.60 -17.67 11.60
CA CYS A 42 -43.62 -16.67 12.02
C CYS A 42 -42.81 -17.27 13.19
N GLY A 43 -41.71 -17.91 12.87
CA GLY A 43 -40.65 -18.18 13.81
C GLY A 43 -40.00 -16.88 14.23
N VAL A 44 -40.52 -16.24 15.27
CA VAL A 44 -39.82 -15.16 15.97
C VAL A 44 -38.61 -15.77 16.63
N VAL A 45 -37.41 -15.55 16.07
CA VAL A 45 -36.13 -15.77 16.74
C VAL A 45 -36.00 -14.66 17.79
N PRO A 46 -36.01 -14.95 19.10
CA PRO A 46 -35.77 -13.93 20.12
C PRO A 46 -34.28 -13.56 20.08
N GLY A 47 -33.96 -12.32 19.63
CA GLY A 47 -32.60 -11.80 19.65
C GLY A 47 -32.22 -10.88 18.51
N ALA A 48 -33.07 -10.64 17.53
CA ALA A 48 -32.84 -9.60 16.55
C ALA A 48 -33.35 -8.27 17.11
N THR A 49 -32.53 -7.59 17.89
CA THR A 49 -32.68 -6.15 18.10
C THR A 49 -32.61 -5.48 16.74
N GLY A 50 -33.71 -4.86 16.30
CA GLY A 50 -33.86 -4.24 15.00
C GLY A 50 -32.82 -3.15 14.78
N GLY A 51 -31.82 -3.45 13.95
CA GLY A 51 -31.05 -2.46 13.23
C GLY A 51 -31.61 -2.40 11.82
N SER A 52 -32.14 -1.27 11.43
CA SER A 52 -32.48 -0.94 10.04
C SER A 52 -31.21 -0.75 9.21
N GLY A 53 -30.30 -1.71 9.22
CA GLY A 53 -29.02 -1.65 8.50
C GLY A 53 -29.06 -2.53 7.27
N GLY A 54 -28.72 -2.02 6.11
CA GLY A 54 -28.45 -2.81 4.91
C GLY A 54 -27.41 -3.90 5.18
N GLY A 55 -27.13 -4.77 4.17
CA GLY A 55 -26.16 -5.86 4.28
C GLY A 55 -24.76 -5.43 4.74
N PRO A 56 -23.88 -6.38 5.06
CA PRO A 56 -22.54 -6.08 5.51
C PRO A 56 -21.75 -5.34 4.44
N VAL A 57 -20.86 -4.43 4.87
CA VAL A 57 -19.87 -3.78 4.00
C VAL A 57 -18.69 -4.74 3.83
N VAL A 58 -18.55 -5.33 2.65
CA VAL A 58 -17.48 -6.26 2.33
C VAL A 58 -16.36 -5.52 1.64
N VAL A 59 -15.14 -5.58 2.15
CA VAL A 59 -13.95 -4.96 1.54
C VAL A 59 -12.78 -5.95 1.54
N MET A 60 -11.76 -5.66 0.75
CA MET A 60 -10.53 -6.46 0.76
C MET A 60 -9.30 -5.59 1.02
N THR A 61 -8.36 -6.13 1.79
CA THR A 61 -7.01 -5.58 2.01
C THR A 61 -5.99 -6.67 1.72
N TRP A 62 -4.94 -6.35 0.97
CA TRP A 62 -3.83 -7.29 0.73
C TRP A 62 -2.47 -6.62 0.84
N ALA A 63 -1.47 -7.42 1.08
CA ALA A 63 -0.07 -7.06 0.99
C ALA A 63 0.78 -8.33 0.90
N PRO A 64 2.02 -8.26 0.38
CA PRO A 64 2.93 -9.40 0.39
C PRO A 64 3.39 -9.73 1.81
N GLU A 65 3.56 -11.02 2.05
CA GLU A 65 4.09 -11.59 3.30
C GLU A 65 4.95 -12.81 2.98
N GLY A 66 6.12 -12.92 3.62
CA GLY A 66 7.01 -14.07 3.49
C GLY A 66 7.80 -14.11 2.17
N THR A 67 8.07 -12.96 1.57
CA THR A 67 8.82 -12.85 0.30
C THR A 67 10.24 -12.33 0.51
N GLY A 68 11.09 -12.46 -0.51
CA GLY A 68 12.44 -11.89 -0.51
C GLY A 68 12.49 -10.37 -0.74
N ALA A 69 11.40 -9.78 -1.22
CA ALA A 69 11.25 -8.33 -1.45
C ALA A 69 10.52 -7.67 -0.28
N THR A 70 10.03 -6.44 -0.48
CA THR A 70 9.27 -5.70 0.55
C THR A 70 8.01 -6.45 0.97
N ASN A 71 7.84 -6.62 2.28
CA ASN A 71 6.68 -7.24 2.90
C ASN A 71 5.92 -6.22 3.75
N LYS A 72 4.59 -6.24 3.71
CA LYS A 72 3.73 -5.36 4.51
C LYS A 72 2.58 -6.13 5.19
N PRO A 73 2.88 -7.21 5.94
CA PRO A 73 1.86 -8.06 6.56
C PRO A 73 1.03 -7.31 7.61
N GLY A 74 1.53 -6.21 8.12
CA GLY A 74 0.83 -5.35 9.06
C GLY A 74 -0.45 -4.73 8.49
N MET A 75 -0.50 -4.46 7.17
CA MET A 75 -1.67 -3.84 6.55
C MET A 75 -2.92 -4.73 6.62
N PRO A 76 -2.93 -5.97 6.10
CA PRO A 76 -4.08 -6.85 6.23
C PRO A 76 -4.35 -7.27 7.69
N ALA A 77 -3.32 -7.41 8.52
CA ALA A 77 -3.48 -7.72 9.94
C ALA A 77 -4.21 -6.59 10.68
N PHE A 78 -3.80 -5.33 10.43
CA PHE A 78 -4.46 -4.16 11.01
C PHE A 78 -5.91 -4.00 10.49
N ALA A 79 -6.16 -4.22 9.21
CA ALA A 79 -7.51 -4.19 8.65
C ALA A 79 -8.47 -5.15 9.37
N LEU A 80 -8.00 -6.36 9.73
CA LEU A 80 -8.77 -7.30 10.54
C LEU A 80 -8.98 -6.81 11.98
N ALA A 81 -7.97 -6.20 12.60
CA ALA A 81 -8.10 -5.60 13.93
C ALA A 81 -9.11 -4.43 13.91
N TYR A 82 -9.04 -3.57 12.91
CA TYR A 82 -10.00 -2.49 12.71
C TYR A 82 -11.44 -3.01 12.54
N ALA A 83 -11.63 -4.06 11.73
CA ALA A 83 -12.95 -4.66 11.56
C ALA A 83 -13.53 -5.22 12.87
N ARG A 84 -12.70 -5.88 13.69
CA ARG A 84 -13.13 -6.35 15.01
C ARG A 84 -13.55 -5.19 15.90
N TRP A 85 -12.71 -4.17 15.95
CA TRP A 85 -12.95 -2.99 16.77
C TRP A 85 -14.23 -2.26 16.35
N VAL A 86 -14.38 -1.93 15.07
CA VAL A 86 -15.53 -1.17 14.58
C VAL A 86 -16.83 -1.95 14.76
N ASN A 87 -16.82 -3.27 14.55
CA ASN A 87 -17.99 -4.11 14.73
C ASN A 87 -18.41 -4.22 16.20
N ALA A 88 -17.45 -4.24 17.14
CA ALA A 88 -17.74 -4.18 18.57
C ALA A 88 -18.32 -2.82 18.98
N ASN A 89 -18.10 -1.76 18.19
CA ASN A 89 -18.61 -0.41 18.44
C ASN A 89 -19.78 -0.01 17.51
N GLY A 90 -20.58 -0.98 17.05
CA GLY A 90 -21.80 -0.73 16.28
C GLY A 90 -21.66 -0.73 14.77
N GLY A 91 -20.48 -1.04 14.22
CA GLY A 91 -20.23 -1.09 12.78
C GLY A 91 -19.96 0.27 12.16
N ILE A 92 -20.00 0.34 10.83
CA ILE A 92 -19.90 1.58 10.06
C ILE A 92 -21.31 1.96 9.60
N GLY A 93 -21.83 3.09 10.07
CA GLY A 93 -23.21 3.47 9.77
C GLY A 93 -24.23 2.39 10.16
N GLY A 94 -24.01 1.69 11.27
CA GLY A 94 -24.85 0.57 11.73
C GLY A 94 -24.64 -0.75 10.97
N ARG A 95 -23.74 -0.80 9.98
CA ARG A 95 -23.48 -1.99 9.16
C ARG A 95 -22.22 -2.71 9.64
N LYS A 96 -22.27 -4.04 9.63
CA LYS A 96 -21.10 -4.88 9.91
C LYS A 96 -20.04 -4.71 8.81
N LEU A 97 -18.78 -4.45 9.19
CA LEU A 97 -17.64 -4.48 8.30
C LEU A 97 -17.10 -5.91 8.18
N THR A 98 -16.98 -6.42 6.97
CA THR A 98 -16.32 -7.69 6.66
C THR A 98 -15.07 -7.43 5.85
N VAL A 99 -13.91 -7.74 6.41
CA VAL A 99 -12.63 -7.60 5.73
C VAL A 99 -12.15 -8.95 5.23
N LEU A 100 -11.91 -9.04 3.94
CA LEU A 100 -11.23 -10.14 3.28
C LEU A 100 -9.74 -9.78 3.18
N THR A 101 -8.86 -10.74 3.43
CA THR A 101 -7.42 -10.55 3.28
C THR A 101 -6.85 -11.46 2.20
N CYS A 102 -5.78 -11.01 1.56
CA CYS A 102 -5.07 -11.77 0.53
C CYS A 102 -3.56 -11.50 0.67
N ASN A 103 -2.73 -12.49 0.32
CA ASN A 103 -1.29 -12.32 0.15
C ASN A 103 -0.99 -12.41 -1.35
N ASP A 104 -0.41 -11.38 -1.95
CA ASP A 104 -0.04 -11.38 -3.36
C ASP A 104 1.37 -11.95 -3.62
N HIS A 105 2.05 -12.39 -2.54
CA HIS A 105 3.40 -12.98 -2.57
C HIS A 105 4.40 -12.18 -3.42
N ASN A 106 4.13 -10.90 -3.61
CA ASN A 106 4.87 -10.00 -4.49
C ASN A 106 5.02 -10.56 -5.91
N THR A 107 3.94 -11.14 -6.46
CA THR A 107 3.89 -11.64 -7.83
C THR A 107 2.68 -11.08 -8.59
N ALA A 108 2.87 -10.80 -9.88
CA ALA A 108 1.79 -10.35 -10.77
C ALA A 108 0.59 -11.30 -10.81
N VAL A 109 0.87 -12.61 -10.79
CA VAL A 109 -0.14 -13.66 -10.85
C VAL A 109 -1.01 -13.66 -9.59
N ASP A 110 -0.40 -13.56 -8.42
CA ASP A 110 -1.15 -13.61 -7.16
C ASP A 110 -1.82 -12.26 -6.86
N ALA A 111 -1.24 -11.14 -7.25
CA ALA A 111 -1.91 -9.83 -7.22
C ALA A 111 -3.21 -9.85 -8.04
N ALA A 112 -3.16 -10.38 -9.28
CA ALA A 112 -4.35 -10.57 -10.11
C ALA A 112 -5.36 -11.55 -9.48
N LYS A 113 -4.91 -12.62 -8.79
CA LYS A 113 -5.80 -13.53 -8.05
C LYS A 113 -6.51 -12.82 -6.90
N CYS A 114 -5.79 -11.97 -6.13
CA CYS A 114 -6.39 -11.18 -5.05
C CYS A 114 -7.51 -10.29 -5.58
N ALA A 115 -7.28 -9.57 -6.69
CA ALA A 115 -8.30 -8.72 -7.31
C ALA A 115 -9.52 -9.53 -7.80
N ARG A 116 -9.29 -10.65 -8.52
CA ARG A 116 -10.39 -11.52 -8.95
C ARG A 116 -11.18 -12.09 -7.77
N ARG A 117 -10.52 -12.37 -6.64
CA ARG A 117 -11.21 -12.80 -5.42
C ARG A 117 -12.06 -11.66 -4.85
N ALA A 118 -11.56 -10.41 -4.82
CA ALA A 118 -12.35 -9.25 -4.40
C ALA A 118 -13.64 -9.12 -5.23
N VAL A 119 -13.53 -9.25 -6.56
CA VAL A 119 -14.69 -9.25 -7.48
C VAL A 119 -15.65 -10.39 -7.15
N LYS A 120 -15.15 -11.62 -7.03
CA LYS A 120 -15.98 -12.82 -6.77
C LYS A 120 -16.74 -12.74 -5.46
N GLU A 121 -16.10 -12.22 -4.41
CA GLU A 121 -16.67 -12.10 -3.06
C GLU A 121 -17.54 -10.84 -2.90
N GLY A 122 -17.73 -10.06 -3.97
CA GLY A 122 -18.57 -8.86 -3.97
C GLY A 122 -18.04 -7.71 -3.11
N ALA A 123 -16.71 -7.53 -3.05
CA ALA A 123 -16.12 -6.41 -2.33
C ALA A 123 -16.59 -5.08 -2.92
N VAL A 124 -17.04 -4.16 -2.07
CA VAL A 124 -17.44 -2.79 -2.46
C VAL A 124 -16.26 -1.86 -2.66
N ALA A 125 -15.11 -2.21 -2.12
CA ALA A 125 -13.83 -1.51 -2.29
C ALA A 125 -12.66 -2.44 -1.95
N VAL A 126 -11.48 -2.13 -2.50
CA VAL A 126 -10.19 -2.57 -1.98
C VAL A 126 -9.61 -1.41 -1.19
N VAL A 127 -9.17 -1.64 0.05
CA VAL A 127 -8.86 -0.59 1.01
C VAL A 127 -7.52 -0.82 1.69
N GLY A 128 -6.63 0.16 1.67
CA GLY A 128 -5.38 0.14 2.45
C GLY A 128 -4.47 -1.03 2.10
N SER A 129 -4.12 -1.18 0.82
CA SER A 129 -3.33 -2.31 0.30
C SER A 129 -1.96 -1.88 -0.22
N TYR A 130 -1.02 -2.82 -0.24
CA TYR A 130 0.28 -2.68 -0.89
C TYR A 130 0.44 -3.74 -1.98
N SER A 131 0.99 -3.36 -3.13
CA SER A 131 1.48 -4.27 -4.16
C SER A 131 2.41 -3.56 -5.12
N GLN A 132 3.47 -4.22 -5.57
CA GLN A 132 4.34 -3.74 -6.66
C GLN A 132 3.78 -4.09 -8.05
N HIS A 133 2.60 -4.72 -8.11
CA HIS A 133 2.02 -5.27 -9.34
C HIS A 133 0.66 -4.68 -9.71
N SER A 134 0.52 -3.35 -9.58
CA SER A 134 -0.75 -2.66 -9.82
C SER A 134 -1.30 -2.86 -11.23
N ASP A 135 -0.43 -2.92 -12.24
CA ASP A 135 -0.81 -3.20 -13.62
C ASP A 135 -1.48 -4.56 -13.80
N SER A 136 -1.22 -5.50 -12.88
CA SER A 136 -1.81 -6.84 -12.93
C SER A 136 -3.13 -6.95 -12.20
N PHE A 137 -3.40 -6.12 -11.19
CA PHE A 137 -4.63 -6.22 -10.41
C PHE A 137 -5.66 -5.14 -10.74
N LEU A 138 -5.25 -3.89 -11.01
CA LEU A 138 -6.17 -2.78 -11.28
C LEU A 138 -7.13 -3.05 -12.45
N PRO A 139 -6.72 -3.62 -13.60
CA PRO A 139 -7.66 -3.91 -14.68
C PRO A 139 -8.83 -4.82 -14.27
N HIS A 140 -8.62 -5.73 -13.31
CA HIS A 140 -9.70 -6.58 -12.79
C HIS A 140 -10.69 -5.79 -11.92
N LEU A 141 -10.19 -4.84 -11.12
CA LEU A 141 -11.01 -3.95 -10.31
C LEU A 141 -11.78 -2.96 -11.19
N GLU A 142 -11.11 -2.40 -12.20
CA GLU A 142 -11.71 -1.49 -13.19
C GLU A 142 -12.85 -2.14 -13.95
N GLY A 143 -12.64 -3.36 -14.45
CA GLY A 143 -13.66 -4.12 -15.15
C GLY A 143 -14.90 -4.44 -14.29
N ALA A 144 -14.74 -4.47 -12.96
CA ALA A 144 -15.82 -4.70 -12.00
C ALA A 144 -16.34 -3.40 -11.35
N GLY A 145 -15.76 -2.24 -11.66
CA GLY A 145 -16.13 -0.95 -11.08
C GLY A 145 -15.78 -0.80 -9.58
N ILE A 146 -14.85 -1.61 -9.05
CA ILE A 146 -14.47 -1.62 -7.63
C ILE A 146 -13.41 -0.56 -7.36
N PRO A 147 -13.66 0.44 -6.49
CA PRO A 147 -12.67 1.45 -6.14
C PRO A 147 -11.51 0.88 -5.31
N TYR A 148 -10.30 1.39 -5.57
CA TYR A 148 -9.07 1.12 -4.84
C TYR A 148 -8.73 2.35 -3.98
N ILE A 149 -8.97 2.26 -2.67
CA ILE A 149 -8.87 3.38 -1.72
C ILE A 149 -7.58 3.25 -0.89
N GLY A 150 -6.73 4.25 -0.91
CA GLY A 150 -5.56 4.32 -0.06
C GLY A 150 -4.55 3.22 -0.35
N GLY A 151 -4.18 3.04 -1.62
CA GLY A 151 -3.00 2.29 -2.00
C GLY A 151 -1.74 2.89 -1.39
N TYR A 152 -0.71 2.08 -1.22
CA TYR A 152 0.54 2.54 -0.60
C TYR A 152 1.25 3.60 -1.46
N GLY A 153 1.07 3.57 -2.78
CA GLY A 153 1.61 4.58 -3.70
C GLY A 153 3.03 4.31 -4.19
N VAL A 154 3.31 3.06 -4.58
CA VAL A 154 4.63 2.64 -5.10
C VAL A 154 4.68 2.48 -6.61
N THR A 155 3.53 2.43 -7.29
CA THR A 155 3.47 2.22 -8.74
C THR A 155 2.69 3.32 -9.43
N ASN A 156 3.05 3.62 -10.68
CA ASN A 156 2.35 4.63 -11.48
C ASN A 156 0.87 4.28 -11.70
N ALA A 157 0.54 3.00 -11.86
CA ALA A 157 -0.84 2.59 -12.08
C ALA A 157 -1.78 2.97 -10.91
N GLU A 158 -1.27 3.06 -9.68
CA GLU A 158 -2.03 3.58 -8.53
C GLU A 158 -2.43 5.05 -8.68
N PHE A 159 -1.73 5.80 -9.53
CA PHE A 159 -2.00 7.23 -9.79
C PHE A 159 -2.62 7.50 -11.15
N THR A 160 -2.75 6.49 -12.01
CA THR A 160 -3.35 6.62 -13.36
C THR A 160 -4.71 5.93 -13.47
N SER A 161 -4.96 4.88 -12.71
CA SER A 161 -6.25 4.17 -12.72
C SER A 161 -7.41 5.09 -12.33
N PRO A 162 -8.48 5.15 -13.13
CA PRO A 162 -9.65 5.98 -12.84
C PRO A 162 -10.39 5.58 -11.56
N LEU A 163 -10.18 4.36 -11.08
CA LEU A 163 -10.79 3.85 -9.84
C LEU A 163 -9.86 3.89 -8.64
N SER A 164 -8.69 4.51 -8.76
CA SER A 164 -7.78 4.71 -7.64
C SER A 164 -8.05 6.02 -6.92
N TYR A 165 -8.04 5.96 -5.59
CA TYR A 165 -8.27 7.08 -4.66
C TYR A 165 -7.11 7.15 -3.66
N PRO A 166 -5.94 7.65 -4.10
CA PRO A 166 -4.74 7.73 -3.26
C PRO A 166 -4.93 8.72 -2.11
N VAL A 167 -4.49 8.34 -0.91
CA VAL A 167 -4.58 9.19 0.31
C VAL A 167 -3.30 9.98 0.56
N ASN A 168 -2.22 9.63 -0.10
CA ASN A 168 -0.91 10.29 -0.03
C ASN A 168 -0.36 10.53 -1.43
N GLY A 169 0.76 11.22 -1.51
CA GLY A 169 1.42 11.55 -2.77
C GLY A 169 2.35 10.45 -3.30
N GLY A 170 2.33 9.26 -2.68
CA GLY A 170 3.21 8.15 -3.04
C GLY A 170 4.70 8.47 -2.89
N GLN A 171 5.53 7.58 -3.40
CA GLN A 171 6.97 7.82 -3.46
C GLN A 171 7.34 9.10 -4.23
N PRO A 172 6.63 9.49 -5.31
CA PRO A 172 6.93 10.73 -6.00
C PRO A 172 6.93 11.95 -5.08
N ALA A 173 5.92 12.13 -4.21
CA ALA A 173 5.86 13.27 -3.29
C ALA A 173 6.96 13.21 -2.22
N LEU A 174 7.29 12.01 -1.70
CA LEU A 174 8.38 11.85 -0.75
C LEU A 174 9.73 12.31 -1.34
N LEU A 175 10.02 11.90 -2.57
CA LEU A 175 11.29 12.22 -3.24
C LEU A 175 11.34 13.70 -3.63
N ALA A 176 10.25 14.27 -4.17
CA ALA A 176 10.15 15.69 -4.45
C ALA A 176 10.35 16.53 -3.17
N GLY A 177 9.77 16.10 -2.05
CA GLY A 177 9.94 16.74 -0.74
C GLY A 177 11.34 16.61 -0.20
N LEU A 178 11.95 15.43 -0.34
CA LEU A 178 13.31 15.18 0.09
C LEU A 178 14.30 16.04 -0.72
N GLY A 179 14.20 16.04 -2.06
CA GLY A 179 15.03 16.87 -2.91
C GLY A 179 14.95 18.36 -2.54
N LYS A 180 13.74 18.86 -2.29
CA LYS A 180 13.52 20.23 -1.84
C LYS A 180 14.17 20.54 -0.47
N GLU A 181 14.17 19.59 0.46
CA GLU A 181 14.84 19.74 1.76
C GLU A 181 16.37 19.71 1.61
N LEU A 182 16.88 18.80 0.76
CA LEU A 182 18.30 18.61 0.59
C LEU A 182 18.97 19.77 -0.18
N ALA A 183 18.26 20.39 -1.12
CA ALA A 183 18.78 21.48 -1.94
C ALA A 183 19.39 22.65 -1.13
N GLY A 184 18.92 22.88 0.09
CA GLY A 184 19.46 23.92 0.98
C GLY A 184 20.32 23.38 2.14
N ASN A 185 20.54 22.07 2.22
CA ASN A 185 21.16 21.44 3.39
C ASN A 185 22.27 20.45 3.04
N CYS A 186 22.42 20.07 1.80
CA CYS A 186 23.45 19.13 1.33
C CYS A 186 24.28 19.76 0.21
N GLY A 187 25.56 19.40 0.14
CA GLY A 187 26.37 19.47 -1.06
C GLY A 187 25.99 18.32 -2.01
N PRO A 188 26.95 17.59 -2.62
CA PRO A 188 26.62 16.52 -3.55
C PRO A 188 25.67 15.48 -2.95
N VAL A 189 24.70 15.03 -3.75
CA VAL A 189 23.66 14.06 -3.35
C VAL A 189 23.83 12.78 -4.16
N ALA A 190 23.95 11.63 -3.49
CA ALA A 190 23.97 10.30 -4.11
C ALA A 190 22.71 9.51 -3.76
N LEU A 191 21.97 9.07 -4.77
CA LEU A 191 20.80 8.20 -4.64
C LEU A 191 21.19 6.75 -4.91
N VAL A 192 20.92 5.86 -3.96
CA VAL A 192 21.03 4.40 -4.14
C VAL A 192 19.64 3.80 -4.18
N ARG A 193 19.27 3.22 -5.32
CA ARG A 193 17.93 2.73 -5.58
C ARG A 193 17.90 1.30 -6.14
N PRO A 194 16.75 0.59 -6.08
CA PRO A 194 16.65 -0.74 -6.67
C PRO A 194 16.86 -0.71 -8.19
N ASP A 195 17.51 -1.73 -8.72
CA ASP A 195 17.62 -1.97 -10.17
C ASP A 195 16.34 -2.64 -10.69
N THR A 196 15.25 -1.89 -10.68
CA THR A 196 13.91 -2.31 -11.09
C THR A 196 13.19 -1.18 -11.84
N ILE A 197 12.16 -1.54 -12.61
CA ILE A 197 11.31 -0.55 -13.31
C ILE A 197 10.71 0.47 -12.34
N ALA A 198 10.27 0.02 -11.15
CA ALA A 198 9.78 0.92 -10.11
C ALA A 198 10.89 1.83 -9.57
N GLY A 199 12.11 1.33 -9.47
CA GLY A 199 13.29 2.10 -9.10
C GLY A 199 13.64 3.18 -10.12
N ASP A 200 13.47 2.92 -11.41
CA ASP A 200 13.78 3.89 -12.49
C ASP A 200 12.89 5.15 -12.42
N ALA A 201 11.74 5.08 -11.76
CA ALA A 201 10.86 6.23 -11.55
C ALA A 201 11.27 7.17 -10.39
N LEU A 202 12.29 6.82 -9.59
CA LEU A 202 12.66 7.58 -8.40
C LEU A 202 13.48 8.84 -8.69
N PRO A 203 14.54 8.80 -9.57
CA PRO A 203 15.40 9.95 -9.79
C PRO A 203 14.66 11.21 -10.28
N PRO A 204 13.74 11.16 -11.27
CA PRO A 204 13.13 12.38 -11.80
C PRO A 204 12.42 13.23 -10.74
N MET A 205 11.78 12.60 -9.74
CA MET A 205 11.08 13.31 -8.68
C MET A 205 12.03 13.90 -7.63
N LEU A 206 13.11 13.19 -7.31
CA LEU A 206 14.16 13.72 -6.43
C LEU A 206 14.82 14.94 -7.07
N ASP A 207 15.20 14.82 -8.33
CA ASP A 207 15.87 15.87 -9.11
C ASP A 207 14.98 17.09 -9.31
N ALA A 208 13.68 16.91 -9.53
CA ALA A 208 12.73 18.01 -9.55
C ALA A 208 12.73 18.81 -8.23
N GLY A 209 12.86 18.10 -7.09
CA GLY A 209 13.02 18.73 -5.78
C GLY A 209 14.32 19.51 -5.65
N LEU A 210 15.44 18.89 -6.00
CA LEU A 210 16.79 19.47 -5.95
C LEU A 210 16.89 20.71 -6.86
N THR A 211 16.53 20.58 -8.13
CA THR A 211 16.64 21.66 -9.13
C THR A 211 15.70 22.83 -8.83
N THR A 212 14.51 22.59 -8.27
CA THR A 212 13.62 23.66 -7.80
C THR A 212 14.29 24.50 -6.71
N GLY A 213 15.17 23.89 -5.90
CA GLY A 213 15.99 24.56 -4.89
C GLY A 213 17.29 25.17 -5.42
N GLY A 214 17.60 25.03 -6.72
CA GLY A 214 18.83 25.52 -7.34
C GLY A 214 20.05 24.60 -7.15
N HIS A 215 19.82 23.34 -6.84
CA HIS A 215 20.83 22.30 -6.66
C HIS A 215 20.97 21.45 -7.93
N ASP A 216 22.14 20.85 -8.15
CA ASP A 216 22.35 19.88 -9.23
C ASP A 216 21.57 18.56 -8.95
N SER A 217 21.33 17.78 -10.00
CA SER A 217 20.71 16.46 -9.90
C SER A 217 21.55 15.50 -9.04
N ALA A 218 20.88 14.50 -8.46
CA ALA A 218 21.56 13.48 -7.69
C ALA A 218 22.36 12.51 -8.59
N GLU A 219 23.49 12.01 -8.07
CA GLU A 219 24.18 10.87 -8.67
C GLU A 219 23.36 9.61 -8.47
N ASP A 220 22.86 9.00 -9.56
CA ASP A 220 21.98 7.84 -9.56
C ASP A 220 22.76 6.53 -9.57
N GLN A 221 22.57 5.71 -8.54
CA GLN A 221 23.21 4.42 -8.41
C GLN A 221 22.19 3.29 -8.23
N ARG A 222 22.24 2.31 -9.13
CA ARG A 222 21.42 1.09 -9.05
C ARG A 222 22.05 0.07 -8.11
N ALA A 223 21.20 -0.65 -7.37
CA ALA A 223 21.58 -1.72 -6.47
C ALA A 223 20.65 -2.93 -6.64
N PRO A 224 21.14 -4.19 -6.56
CA PRO A 224 20.28 -5.36 -6.58
C PRO A 224 19.25 -5.34 -5.44
N GLU A 225 18.01 -5.70 -5.74
CA GLU A 225 16.91 -5.66 -4.76
C GLU A 225 17.04 -6.74 -3.67
N ASP A 226 17.71 -7.84 -3.95
CA ASP A 226 17.82 -9.04 -3.11
C ASP A 226 19.22 -9.27 -2.51
N SER A 227 20.13 -8.30 -2.58
CA SER A 227 21.50 -8.47 -2.09
C SER A 227 21.57 -8.69 -0.58
N ALA A 228 22.48 -9.55 -0.17
CA ALA A 228 22.78 -9.80 1.24
C ALA A 228 23.72 -8.72 1.86
N GLU A 229 24.42 -7.93 1.01
CA GLU A 229 25.29 -6.83 1.43
C GLU A 229 25.47 -5.82 0.28
N TYR A 230 25.88 -4.59 0.62
CA TYR A 230 25.98 -3.46 -0.31
C TYR A 230 27.29 -2.67 -0.16
N SER A 231 28.39 -3.31 0.21
CA SER A 231 29.65 -2.61 0.50
C SER A 231 30.18 -1.80 -0.67
N ALA A 232 30.11 -2.34 -1.90
CA ALA A 232 30.55 -1.63 -3.09
C ALA A 232 29.66 -0.41 -3.41
N GLN A 233 28.32 -0.55 -3.24
CA GLN A 233 27.38 0.54 -3.44
C GLN A 233 27.53 1.62 -2.38
N ALA A 234 27.76 1.24 -1.12
CA ALA A 234 27.97 2.17 -0.03
C ALA A 234 29.26 2.99 -0.24
N GLU A 235 30.38 2.34 -0.62
CA GLU A 235 31.64 3.02 -0.92
C GLU A 235 31.49 4.00 -2.09
N LYS A 236 30.83 3.58 -3.17
CA LYS A 236 30.60 4.42 -4.33
C LYS A 236 29.74 5.65 -3.96
N ALA A 237 28.61 5.42 -3.27
CA ALA A 237 27.72 6.51 -2.84
C ALA A 237 28.43 7.51 -1.90
N LEU A 238 29.29 7.03 -1.00
CA LEU A 238 30.07 7.90 -0.12
C LEU A 238 31.07 8.76 -0.91
N LYS A 239 31.76 8.19 -1.91
CA LYS A 239 32.67 8.94 -2.79
C LYS A 239 31.91 10.01 -3.59
N GLU A 240 30.77 9.67 -4.17
CA GLU A 240 29.93 10.60 -4.93
C GLU A 240 29.40 11.73 -4.03
N ALA A 241 28.94 11.42 -2.81
CA ALA A 241 28.45 12.42 -1.86
C ALA A 241 29.57 13.29 -1.25
N THR A 242 30.83 12.87 -1.32
CA THR A 242 31.95 13.66 -0.77
C THR A 242 32.44 14.68 -1.82
N GLY A 243 32.50 14.31 -3.09
CA GLY A 243 33.01 15.17 -4.17
C GLY A 243 34.37 15.79 -3.86
N ASP A 244 34.67 16.92 -4.50
CA ASP A 244 35.86 17.73 -4.26
C ASP A 244 35.59 18.91 -3.30
N GLN A 245 34.50 18.85 -2.53
CA GLN A 245 33.89 20.03 -1.91
C GLN A 245 34.09 20.09 -0.40
N GLU A 246 34.16 21.31 0.13
CA GLU A 246 34.05 21.62 1.55
C GLU A 246 32.62 21.42 2.09
N GLU A 247 31.65 21.12 1.22
CA GLU A 247 30.23 20.96 1.55
C GLU A 247 29.92 19.51 1.94
N LYS A 248 29.04 19.38 2.94
CA LYS A 248 28.60 18.08 3.47
C LYS A 248 27.60 17.44 2.53
N GLY A 249 28.01 16.38 1.85
CA GLY A 249 27.12 15.64 0.97
C GLY A 249 26.10 14.74 1.68
N CYS A 250 25.18 14.20 0.90
CA CYS A 250 24.12 13.34 1.40
C CYS A 250 23.98 12.05 0.59
N VAL A 251 23.78 10.91 1.28
CA VAL A 251 23.46 9.61 0.67
C VAL A 251 22.03 9.24 0.96
N ILE A 252 21.28 8.88 -0.07
CA ILE A 252 19.88 8.47 0.00
C ILE A 252 19.75 6.98 -0.32
N PRO A 253 19.65 6.08 0.66
CA PRO A 253 19.30 4.69 0.43
C PRO A 253 17.79 4.54 0.29
N ALA A 254 17.29 4.39 -0.93
CA ALA A 254 15.88 4.21 -1.25
C ALA A 254 15.57 2.75 -1.62
N LEU A 255 15.99 1.79 -0.77
CA LEU A 255 15.98 0.34 -1.03
C LEU A 255 14.84 -0.42 -0.31
N GLY A 256 13.82 0.29 0.18
CA GLY A 256 12.71 -0.32 0.92
C GLY A 256 13.23 -1.11 2.13
N ASP A 257 12.77 -2.34 2.32
CA ASP A 257 13.19 -3.21 3.44
C ASP A 257 14.70 -3.54 3.43
N ARG A 258 15.39 -3.38 2.28
CA ARG A 258 16.85 -3.57 2.17
C ARG A 258 17.66 -2.36 2.61
N THR A 259 17.02 -1.25 2.91
CA THR A 259 17.70 -0.05 3.44
C THR A 259 18.50 -0.36 4.70
N ALA A 260 17.97 -1.18 5.61
CA ALA A 260 18.72 -1.58 6.81
C ALA A 260 20.01 -2.37 6.47
N THR A 261 19.97 -3.27 5.50
CA THR A 261 21.12 -4.03 5.00
C THR A 261 22.16 -3.10 4.35
N PHE A 262 21.71 -2.12 3.56
CA PHE A 262 22.59 -1.09 3.00
C PHE A 262 23.25 -0.28 4.12
N MET A 263 22.48 0.16 5.12
CA MET A 263 22.99 0.99 6.22
C MET A 263 24.00 0.24 7.10
N ASP A 264 23.90 -1.07 7.20
CA ASP A 264 24.93 -1.88 7.87
C ASP A 264 26.26 -1.88 7.06
N SER A 265 26.19 -1.97 5.74
CA SER A 265 27.37 -1.82 4.87
C SER A 265 27.92 -0.39 4.90
N PHE A 266 27.03 0.61 4.82
CA PHE A 266 27.37 2.04 4.90
C PHE A 266 28.11 2.39 6.19
N ARG A 267 27.64 1.91 7.34
CA ARG A 267 28.27 2.15 8.64
C ARG A 267 29.73 1.63 8.70
N ARG A 268 30.01 0.48 8.09
CA ARG A 268 31.37 -0.10 8.05
C ARG A 268 32.35 0.69 7.20
N THR A 269 31.86 1.47 6.24
CA THR A 269 32.67 2.20 5.27
C THR A 269 32.74 3.71 5.58
N ARG A 270 31.84 4.20 6.43
CA ARG A 270 31.61 5.63 6.68
C ARG A 270 32.74 6.33 7.40
N ASP A 271 33.56 5.63 8.20
CA ASP A 271 34.56 6.26 9.07
C ASP A 271 35.56 7.12 8.27
N ASP A 272 35.82 6.80 7.01
CA ASP A 272 36.66 7.55 6.09
C ASP A 272 35.97 8.79 5.48
N TYR A 273 34.62 8.96 5.73
CA TYR A 273 33.76 9.96 5.12
C TYR A 273 32.88 10.68 6.15
N ALA A 274 33.52 11.23 7.19
CA ALA A 274 32.86 11.69 8.42
C ALA A 274 31.79 12.78 8.22
N ASP A 275 31.85 13.55 7.14
CA ASP A 275 30.95 14.69 6.89
C ASP A 275 29.71 14.33 6.04
N VAL A 276 29.64 13.11 5.49
CA VAL A 276 28.48 12.66 4.71
C VAL A 276 27.30 12.35 5.62
N ARG A 277 26.13 12.93 5.31
CA ARG A 277 24.86 12.68 6.01
C ARG A 277 24.00 11.68 5.30
N THR A 278 23.11 11.07 6.04
CA THR A 278 22.08 10.19 5.48
C THR A 278 20.80 10.99 5.25
N ALA A 279 20.15 10.73 4.13
CA ALA A 279 18.81 11.22 3.86
C ALA A 279 17.95 10.05 3.37
N THR A 280 16.66 10.03 3.66
CA THR A 280 15.81 8.89 3.33
C THR A 280 14.32 9.28 3.34
N VAL A 281 13.49 8.35 2.89
CA VAL A 281 12.04 8.53 2.86
C VAL A 281 11.36 7.51 3.76
N LEU A 282 10.18 7.84 4.29
CA LEU A 282 9.34 6.86 4.97
C LEU A 282 8.99 5.71 4.04
N GLY A 283 8.98 4.50 4.58
CA GLY A 283 8.91 3.26 3.81
C GLY A 283 10.27 2.58 3.66
N SER A 284 11.38 3.36 3.69
CA SER A 284 12.74 2.86 3.84
C SER A 284 13.26 3.01 5.28
N VAL A 285 12.70 3.93 6.06
CA VAL A 285 12.99 4.11 7.49
C VAL A 285 11.71 4.41 8.28
N ASP A 286 11.60 3.83 9.45
CA ASP A 286 10.63 4.14 10.48
C ASP A 286 11.32 4.01 11.86
N GLN A 287 10.58 4.18 12.96
CA GLN A 287 11.16 4.08 14.30
C GLN A 287 11.73 2.69 14.58
N THR A 288 11.07 1.63 14.08
CA THR A 288 11.51 0.24 14.26
C THR A 288 12.85 0.00 13.57
N VAL A 289 13.04 0.52 12.36
CA VAL A 289 14.32 0.46 11.63
C VAL A 289 15.41 1.24 12.38
N VAL A 290 15.11 2.44 12.88
CA VAL A 290 16.08 3.22 13.71
C VAL A 290 16.49 2.44 14.94
N ASP A 291 15.54 1.85 15.68
CA ASP A 291 15.80 1.09 16.89
C ASP A 291 16.65 -0.17 16.60
N SER A 292 16.32 -0.91 15.54
CA SER A 292 17.03 -2.13 15.14
C SER A 292 18.45 -1.89 14.62
N THR A 293 18.73 -0.69 14.09
CA THR A 293 20.04 -0.31 13.56
C THR A 293 20.96 0.39 14.57
N GLY A 294 20.56 0.44 15.84
CA GLY A 294 21.40 0.95 16.93
C GLY A 294 20.85 2.18 17.65
N GLY A 295 19.63 2.60 17.37
CA GLY A 295 18.98 3.73 18.05
C GLY A 295 19.79 5.03 17.93
N ALA A 296 20.23 5.59 19.05
CA ALA A 296 21.04 6.80 19.08
C ALA A 296 22.46 6.65 18.47
N SER A 297 22.92 5.42 18.27
CA SER A 297 24.17 5.10 17.58
C SER A 297 23.96 4.65 16.15
N SER A 298 22.72 4.74 15.65
CA SER A 298 22.36 4.40 14.28
C SER A 298 23.02 5.35 13.28
N ALA A 299 23.35 4.86 12.10
CA ALA A 299 23.80 5.71 10.99
C ALA A 299 22.68 6.65 10.48
N PHE A 300 21.46 6.52 10.98
CA PHE A 300 20.37 7.46 10.73
C PHE A 300 20.37 8.67 11.70
N GLU A 301 21.21 8.70 12.73
CA GLU A 301 21.25 9.86 13.64
C GLU A 301 21.59 11.15 12.86
N GLY A 302 20.73 12.15 12.98
CA GLY A 302 20.81 13.39 12.22
C GLY A 302 20.34 13.31 10.76
N ALA A 303 19.78 12.17 10.33
CA ALA A 303 19.28 11.99 8.96
C ALA A 303 18.15 12.95 8.63
N TYR A 304 18.09 13.38 7.36
CA TYR A 304 16.91 14.03 6.76
C TYR A 304 15.92 12.96 6.35
N VAL A 305 14.68 13.07 6.82
CA VAL A 305 13.63 12.08 6.54
C VAL A 305 12.39 12.79 6.05
N THR A 306 11.84 12.33 4.91
CA THR A 306 10.57 12.83 4.40
C THR A 306 9.50 11.78 4.57
N GLY A 307 8.35 12.17 5.11
CA GLY A 307 7.21 11.28 5.36
C GLY A 307 5.91 11.81 4.78
N TRP A 308 4.93 10.94 4.58
CA TRP A 308 3.57 11.33 4.21
C TRP A 308 2.77 11.86 5.39
N TYR A 309 3.09 11.37 6.58
CA TYR A 309 2.28 11.52 7.78
C TYR A 309 3.13 12.05 8.95
N PRO A 310 2.48 12.55 10.02
CA PRO A 310 3.18 12.85 11.27
C PRO A 310 3.94 11.64 11.81
N VAL A 311 5.00 11.90 12.57
CA VAL A 311 5.78 10.83 13.23
C VAL A 311 4.89 9.93 14.09
N ALA A 312 5.26 8.67 14.24
CA ALA A 312 4.44 7.68 14.95
C ALA A 312 4.17 8.02 16.43
N SER A 313 5.02 8.87 17.04
CA SER A 313 4.81 9.36 18.41
C SER A 313 3.78 10.49 18.53
N ASP A 314 3.29 11.04 17.42
CA ASP A 314 2.31 12.13 17.42
C ASP A 314 0.97 11.67 18.01
N PRO A 315 0.33 12.49 18.88
CA PRO A 315 -0.95 12.13 19.52
C PRO A 315 -2.11 11.92 18.53
N ARG A 316 -2.03 12.47 17.30
CA ARG A 316 -3.04 12.22 16.26
C ARG A 316 -3.21 10.73 15.91
N TRP A 317 -2.22 9.90 16.22
CA TRP A 317 -2.28 8.45 16.08
C TRP A 317 -2.94 7.71 17.26
N ASP A 318 -3.36 8.39 18.33
CA ASP A 318 -3.89 7.72 19.52
C ASP A 318 -5.14 6.89 19.24
N GLY A 319 -5.98 7.34 18.27
CA GLY A 319 -7.13 6.55 17.80
C GLY A 319 -6.71 5.21 17.18
N MET A 320 -5.70 5.21 16.32
CA MET A 320 -5.14 3.99 15.72
C MET A 320 -4.50 3.09 16.79
N LYS A 321 -3.69 3.66 17.68
CA LYS A 321 -3.02 2.91 18.77
C LYS A 321 -4.06 2.27 19.71
N LYS A 322 -5.18 2.94 19.96
CA LYS A 322 -6.30 2.38 20.72
C LYS A 322 -6.88 1.14 20.03
N VAL A 323 -7.14 1.20 18.72
CA VAL A 323 -7.61 0.03 17.96
C VAL A 323 -6.62 -1.12 18.05
N ILE A 324 -5.33 -0.84 17.93
CA ILE A 324 -4.29 -1.87 18.05
C ILE A 324 -4.34 -2.51 19.46
N SER A 325 -4.35 -1.70 20.52
CA SER A 325 -4.35 -2.21 21.88
C SER A 325 -5.57 -3.04 22.25
N GLU A 326 -6.76 -2.66 21.73
CA GLU A 326 -8.03 -3.31 22.07
C GLU A 326 -8.35 -4.51 21.15
N SER A 327 -7.83 -4.55 19.91
CA SER A 327 -8.32 -5.49 18.91
C SER A 327 -7.26 -6.23 18.11
N ALA A 328 -5.96 -5.97 18.30
CA ALA A 328 -4.89 -6.69 17.61
C ALA A 328 -4.62 -8.08 18.22
N PHE A 329 -5.01 -8.34 19.46
CA PHE A 329 -4.79 -9.61 20.16
C PHE A 329 -3.34 -10.09 20.13
N SER A 330 -2.39 -9.16 20.33
CA SER A 330 -0.94 -9.42 20.29
C SER A 330 -0.41 -9.90 18.93
N ASP A 331 -1.09 -9.56 17.83
CA ASP A 331 -0.56 -9.81 16.48
C ASP A 331 0.68 -8.93 16.24
N THR A 332 1.84 -9.55 16.30
CA THR A 332 3.16 -8.88 16.19
C THR A 332 3.46 -8.30 14.82
N ARG A 333 2.63 -8.59 13.80
CA ARG A 333 2.76 -7.98 12.47
C ARG A 333 2.29 -6.52 12.46
N ILE A 334 1.50 -6.11 13.45
CA ILE A 334 0.91 -4.77 13.51
C ILE A 334 1.85 -3.85 14.30
N ASP A 335 2.62 -3.03 13.59
CA ASP A 335 3.45 -1.98 14.16
C ASP A 335 2.78 -0.61 13.89
N ALA A 336 2.55 0.18 14.94
CA ALA A 336 1.99 1.53 14.82
C ALA A 336 2.96 2.51 14.12
N ALA A 337 4.24 2.19 14.05
CA ALA A 337 5.25 2.98 13.34
C ALA A 337 5.33 2.64 11.86
N ASP A 338 4.82 1.47 11.43
CA ASP A 338 4.83 1.07 10.02
C ASP A 338 3.90 1.96 9.19
N THR A 339 4.46 2.56 8.14
CA THR A 339 3.74 3.46 7.24
C THR A 339 2.61 2.78 6.47
N GLY A 340 2.68 1.46 6.26
CA GLY A 340 1.59 0.68 5.67
C GLY A 340 0.40 0.59 6.62
N VAL A 341 0.65 0.31 7.91
CA VAL A 341 -0.40 0.31 8.94
C VAL A 341 -1.05 1.68 9.06
N GLN A 342 -0.24 2.76 9.04
CA GLN A 342 -0.72 4.14 9.05
C GLN A 342 -1.57 4.47 7.81
N THR A 343 -1.11 4.08 6.61
CA THR A 343 -1.87 4.23 5.36
C THR A 343 -3.19 3.46 5.42
N THR A 344 -3.17 2.24 5.95
CA THR A 344 -4.39 1.42 6.11
C THR A 344 -5.38 2.10 7.05
N TRP A 345 -4.95 2.63 8.20
CA TRP A 345 -5.80 3.41 9.09
C TRP A 345 -6.51 4.56 8.38
N ILE A 346 -5.76 5.38 7.63
CA ILE A 346 -6.29 6.53 6.88
C ILE A 346 -7.27 6.06 5.80
N ALA A 347 -6.94 5.00 5.05
CA ALA A 347 -7.81 4.43 4.03
C ALA A 347 -9.15 3.93 4.61
N TYR A 348 -9.12 3.31 5.79
CA TYR A 348 -10.34 2.90 6.50
C TYR A 348 -11.12 4.08 7.09
N ALA A 349 -10.45 5.18 7.45
CA ALA A 349 -11.15 6.43 7.80
C ALA A 349 -11.89 7.01 6.58
N VAL A 350 -11.27 6.96 5.38
CA VAL A 350 -11.94 7.32 4.12
C VAL A 350 -13.16 6.43 3.87
N LEU A 351 -13.00 5.11 3.92
CA LEU A 351 -14.12 4.18 3.75
C LEU A 351 -15.25 4.47 4.73
N ARG A 352 -14.92 4.70 6.00
CA ARG A 352 -15.90 5.02 7.05
C ARG A 352 -16.68 6.29 6.71
N ALA A 353 -16.00 7.37 6.35
CA ALA A 353 -16.64 8.63 5.99
C ALA A 353 -17.58 8.46 4.78
N VAL A 354 -17.16 7.66 3.77
CA VAL A 354 -18.00 7.36 2.60
C VAL A 354 -19.25 6.59 3.01
N VAL A 355 -19.12 5.50 3.76
CA VAL A 355 -20.27 4.68 4.18
C VAL A 355 -21.22 5.48 5.07
N GLU A 356 -20.69 6.28 5.99
CA GLU A 356 -21.51 7.17 6.85
C GLU A 356 -22.25 8.23 6.02
N SER A 357 -21.64 8.78 4.96
CA SER A 357 -22.28 9.76 4.07
C SER A 357 -23.44 9.18 3.26
N LEU A 358 -23.43 7.87 2.98
CA LEU A 358 -24.52 7.19 2.27
C LEU A 358 -25.75 6.94 3.16
N GLY A 359 -25.65 7.10 4.47
CA GLY A 359 -26.75 6.92 5.44
C GLY A 359 -27.40 5.54 5.31
N ASP A 360 -28.72 5.51 5.17
CA ASP A 360 -29.50 4.28 4.97
C ASP A 360 -29.47 3.77 3.52
N GLY A 361 -28.80 4.48 2.59
CA GLY A 361 -28.69 4.13 1.19
C GLY A 361 -27.90 2.83 0.97
N GLU A 362 -27.95 2.28 -0.23
CA GLU A 362 -27.18 1.10 -0.61
C GLU A 362 -25.67 1.39 -0.57
N VAL A 363 -24.90 0.48 0.04
CA VAL A 363 -23.43 0.49 -0.01
C VAL A 363 -22.97 -0.53 -1.04
N SER A 364 -22.59 -0.07 -2.21
CA SER A 364 -22.09 -0.83 -3.35
C SER A 364 -20.82 -0.18 -3.90
N ALA A 365 -20.06 -0.87 -4.74
CA ALA A 365 -18.89 -0.29 -5.40
C ALA A 365 -19.24 1.00 -6.17
N THR A 366 -20.42 1.05 -6.78
CA THR A 366 -20.90 2.22 -7.53
C THR A 366 -21.19 3.41 -6.62
N THR A 367 -21.89 3.20 -5.49
CA THR A 367 -22.23 4.29 -4.57
C THR A 367 -21.00 4.78 -3.80
N VAL A 368 -20.09 3.89 -3.43
CA VAL A 368 -18.78 4.26 -2.83
C VAL A 368 -17.98 5.13 -3.80
N ARG A 369 -17.86 4.71 -5.06
CA ARG A 369 -17.19 5.50 -6.10
C ARG A 369 -17.88 6.85 -6.31
N GLY A 370 -19.21 6.84 -6.43
CA GLY A 370 -20.00 8.08 -6.62
C GLY A 370 -19.71 9.10 -5.54
N ALA A 371 -19.77 8.72 -4.27
CA ALA A 371 -19.49 9.62 -3.15
C ALA A 371 -18.07 10.25 -3.22
N LEU A 372 -17.07 9.45 -3.64
CA LEU A 372 -15.69 9.95 -3.79
C LEU A 372 -15.55 10.89 -4.98
N ASP A 373 -16.13 10.56 -6.14
CA ASP A 373 -16.03 11.35 -7.37
C ASP A 373 -16.89 12.64 -7.30
N ASP A 374 -18.00 12.62 -6.54
CA ASP A 374 -18.88 13.79 -6.30
C ASP A 374 -18.27 14.79 -5.31
N GLY A 375 -17.08 14.51 -4.79
CA GLY A 375 -16.29 15.45 -4.02
C GLY A 375 -16.58 15.46 -2.53
N LEU A 376 -16.95 14.30 -1.95
CA LEU A 376 -17.01 14.17 -0.48
C LEU A 376 -15.68 14.62 0.13
N ARG A 377 -15.74 15.64 0.99
CA ARG A 377 -14.57 16.12 1.72
C ARG A 377 -14.35 15.25 2.95
N ILE A 378 -13.19 14.68 3.05
CA ILE A 378 -12.85 13.75 4.12
C ILE A 378 -11.76 14.35 5.01
N ASP A 379 -12.06 14.45 6.28
CA ASP A 379 -11.12 14.80 7.33
C ASP A 379 -10.54 13.52 7.92
N THR A 380 -9.22 13.43 7.95
CA THR A 380 -8.46 12.29 8.48
C THR A 380 -7.94 12.53 9.90
N GLY A 381 -8.44 13.54 10.61
CA GLY A 381 -7.92 13.96 11.92
C GLY A 381 -6.53 14.60 11.81
N GLU A 382 -6.31 15.42 10.79
CA GLU A 382 -5.03 16.08 10.50
C GLU A 382 -3.84 15.12 10.25
N LEU A 383 -4.12 13.83 9.98
CA LEU A 383 -3.09 12.86 9.56
C LEU A 383 -2.67 13.09 8.11
N THR A 384 -3.55 13.70 7.32
CA THR A 384 -3.30 14.28 6.00
C THR A 384 -4.03 15.62 5.93
N PRO A 385 -3.72 16.51 4.98
CA PRO A 385 -4.69 17.52 4.56
C PRO A 385 -6.03 16.88 4.18
N ALA A 386 -7.12 17.63 4.25
CA ALA A 386 -8.42 17.09 3.89
C ALA A 386 -8.43 16.56 2.44
N LEU A 387 -8.96 15.35 2.25
CA LEU A 387 -8.95 14.64 0.98
C LEU A 387 -10.26 14.85 0.23
N ARG A 388 -10.17 15.03 -1.09
CA ARG A 388 -11.31 15.16 -1.99
C ARG A 388 -10.86 14.85 -3.43
N TRP A 389 -11.60 13.98 -4.15
CA TRP A 389 -11.16 13.48 -5.47
C TRP A 389 -11.97 13.98 -6.64
N GLN A 390 -12.73 15.07 -6.49
CA GLN A 390 -13.36 15.66 -7.67
C GLN A 390 -12.32 16.26 -8.62
N PHE A 391 -12.71 16.49 -9.85
CA PHE A 391 -11.78 16.88 -10.93
C PHE A 391 -10.94 18.12 -10.59
N SER A 392 -11.56 19.11 -9.96
CA SER A 392 -10.89 20.37 -9.59
C SER A 392 -9.81 20.24 -8.51
N ASP A 393 -9.77 19.11 -7.78
CA ASP A 393 -8.82 18.90 -6.68
C ASP A 393 -7.62 18.05 -7.11
N LYS A 394 -7.68 17.50 -8.33
CA LYS A 394 -6.60 16.70 -8.88
C LYS A 394 -5.46 17.59 -9.32
N LEU A 395 -4.24 17.19 -8.99
CA LEU A 395 -3.04 17.94 -9.32
C LEU A 395 -2.70 17.82 -10.83
N ALA A 396 -2.14 18.87 -11.41
CA ALA A 396 -1.70 18.89 -12.80
C ALA A 396 -0.31 18.25 -12.99
N SER A 397 0.00 17.19 -12.20
CA SER A 397 1.26 16.47 -12.31
C SER A 397 1.20 15.46 -13.46
N ILE A 398 2.16 15.53 -14.36
CA ILE A 398 2.27 14.63 -15.53
C ILE A 398 2.47 13.20 -15.01
N GLY A 399 1.70 12.24 -15.57
CA GLY A 399 1.75 10.85 -15.17
C GLY A 399 1.02 10.48 -13.87
N LEU A 400 0.47 11.47 -13.12
CA LEU A 400 -0.17 11.24 -11.82
C LEU A 400 -1.59 11.86 -11.74
N PRO A 401 -2.49 11.64 -12.71
CA PRO A 401 -3.76 12.36 -12.85
C PRO A 401 -4.78 12.09 -11.72
N ARG A 402 -4.54 11.14 -10.83
CA ARG A 402 -5.41 10.83 -9.69
C ARG A 402 -4.95 11.43 -8.38
N LEU A 403 -3.78 12.07 -8.38
CA LEU A 403 -3.19 12.64 -7.19
C LEU A 403 -3.97 13.87 -6.71
N VAL A 404 -4.29 13.92 -5.42
CA VAL A 404 -5.00 15.03 -4.75
C VAL A 404 -4.24 15.55 -3.52
N ASN A 405 -3.17 14.87 -3.13
CA ASN A 405 -2.38 15.21 -1.95
C ASN A 405 -0.90 15.09 -2.24
N ALA A 406 -0.22 16.20 -2.40
CA ALA A 406 1.23 16.32 -2.54
C ALA A 406 1.86 17.00 -1.31
N HIS A 407 1.38 16.66 -0.13
CA HIS A 407 1.94 17.17 1.11
C HIS A 407 2.80 16.12 1.79
N VAL A 408 3.92 16.56 2.32
CA VAL A 408 4.88 15.72 3.05
C VAL A 408 5.21 16.33 4.40
N THR A 409 5.72 15.52 5.32
CA THR A 409 6.29 15.98 6.59
C THR A 409 7.81 15.87 6.53
N LEU A 410 8.50 16.85 7.12
CA LEU A 410 9.95 16.82 7.27
C LEU A 410 10.29 16.35 8.68
N GLN A 411 11.08 15.30 8.76
CA GLN A 411 11.42 14.57 9.97
C GLN A 411 12.95 14.43 10.08
N THR A 412 13.43 14.07 11.25
CA THR A 412 14.84 13.78 11.48
C THR A 412 14.97 12.78 12.62
N VAL A 413 16.09 12.07 12.67
CA VAL A 413 16.41 11.21 13.81
C VAL A 413 17.24 12.01 14.83
N ARG A 414 16.76 12.09 16.06
CA ARG A 414 17.49 12.74 17.17
C ARG A 414 17.48 11.84 18.41
N ARG A 415 18.65 11.49 18.89
CA ARG A 415 18.83 10.58 20.04
C ARG A 415 18.10 9.26 19.85
N GLY A 416 18.20 8.70 18.64
CA GLY A 416 17.54 7.47 18.25
C GLY A 416 16.02 7.56 18.12
N ARG A 417 15.46 8.76 18.04
CA ARG A 417 14.00 8.96 17.86
C ARG A 417 13.72 9.72 16.58
N LEU A 418 12.78 9.17 15.80
CA LEU A 418 12.22 9.87 14.65
C LEU A 418 11.29 10.97 15.16
N VAL A 419 11.62 12.22 14.87
CA VAL A 419 10.91 13.42 15.35
C VAL A 419 10.63 14.36 14.19
N ALA A 420 9.62 15.22 14.33
CA ALA A 420 9.35 16.26 13.35
C ALA A 420 10.55 17.27 13.33
N ALA A 421 11.12 17.48 12.15
CA ALA A 421 12.12 18.53 11.93
C ALA A 421 11.46 19.91 11.79
N LYS A 422 10.28 19.94 11.17
CA LYS A 422 9.41 21.12 11.06
C LYS A 422 7.97 20.73 11.43
N PRO A 423 7.19 21.63 12.04
CA PRO A 423 5.79 21.35 12.33
C PRO A 423 4.94 21.36 11.05
N GLY A 424 3.91 20.51 11.02
CA GLY A 424 2.92 20.48 9.94
C GLY A 424 3.42 19.84 8.64
N PHE A 425 2.74 20.18 7.56
CA PHE A 425 2.99 19.68 6.23
C PHE A 425 3.74 20.69 5.36
N VAL A 426 4.54 20.19 4.44
CA VAL A 426 5.17 20.95 3.36
C VAL A 426 4.49 20.56 2.05
N ASP A 427 3.99 21.56 1.35
CA ASP A 427 3.38 21.41 0.03
C ASP A 427 4.46 21.30 -1.06
N VAL A 428 4.44 20.20 -1.80
CA VAL A 428 5.35 19.95 -2.94
C VAL A 428 4.61 19.88 -4.27
N THR A 429 3.35 20.31 -4.32
CA THR A 429 2.51 20.33 -5.52
C THR A 429 3.23 20.96 -6.70
N ARG A 430 3.76 22.17 -6.53
CA ARG A 430 4.44 22.90 -7.62
C ARG A 430 5.72 22.19 -8.10
N THR A 431 6.42 21.50 -7.21
CA THR A 431 7.59 20.71 -7.56
C THR A 431 7.20 19.54 -8.45
N MET A 432 6.14 18.80 -8.04
CA MET A 432 5.64 17.65 -8.79
C MET A 432 5.01 18.05 -10.14
N GLU A 433 4.33 19.20 -10.21
CA GLU A 433 3.73 19.70 -11.45
C GLU A 433 4.77 20.16 -12.48
N LYS A 434 5.97 20.50 -12.02
CA LYS A 434 7.09 20.92 -12.88
C LYS A 434 8.08 19.79 -13.20
N ALA A 435 7.93 18.63 -12.56
CA ALA A 435 8.78 17.48 -12.82
C ALA A 435 8.60 17.03 -14.27
N GLU A 436 9.68 16.98 -15.02
CA GLU A 436 9.71 16.36 -16.35
C GLU A 436 9.78 14.84 -16.10
N VAL A 437 8.76 14.14 -16.51
CA VAL A 437 8.73 12.68 -16.51
C VAL A 437 8.95 12.28 -17.96
N ASP A 438 10.20 11.89 -18.27
CA ASP A 438 10.58 11.34 -19.56
C ASP A 438 9.93 9.98 -19.85
#